data_8de1f619a9fdce209ed758a2c8d8eadb
#
_entry.id   8de1f619a9fdce209ed758a2c8d8eadb
#
_cell.length_a   1.000
_cell.length_b   1.000
_cell.length_c   1.000
_cell.angle_alpha   90.00
_cell.angle_beta   90.00
_cell.angle_gamma   90.00
#
_symmetry.space_group_name_H-M   'P 1'
#
loop_
_entity.id
_entity.type
_entity.pdbx_description
1 polymer ?
#
loop_
_entity_poly.entity_id
_entity_poly.type
_entity_poly.pdbx_seq_one_letter_code
_entity_poly.pdbx_strand_id
1 'polypeptide(L)'
;RESEPPGGQTPFDDADGLMVQLAVHNVKWLYDQPFGKIAQQLHTHGYQFDYISDAQLQQTRVDRGELATTGSRYQVLVVPAARRMPVATLRQIAKLAASGARVIFEKLPEDVPGYGHLAARRAEFKAALATLKPAAVQADVLAALAQQGVAREAAADHGLSGIGRATPAGRDYFFAKHTAQDCDGWSALGSAARTAVILGPLAGALGA
;
A
#
# COMPACT_ATOMS: atom_id res chain seq x y z
N ARG A 1 19.63 12.69 51.21
CA ARG A 1 19.27 11.89 49.99
C ARG A 1 17.74 11.84 49.93
N GLU A 2 17.15 12.78 49.24
CA GLU A 2 15.75 12.78 48.85
C GLU A 2 15.61 11.77 47.73
N SER A 3 14.74 10.79 47.96
CA SER A 3 14.33 9.83 46.94
C SER A 3 13.33 10.51 46.03
N GLU A 4 13.66 10.60 44.73
CA GLU A 4 12.69 10.97 43.72
C GLU A 4 11.47 10.04 43.76
N PRO A 5 10.26 10.59 43.63
CA PRO A 5 9.06 9.75 43.52
C PRO A 5 9.10 8.99 42.20
N PRO A 6 8.55 7.75 42.13
CA PRO A 6 8.47 6.98 40.90
C PRO A 6 7.69 7.81 39.87
N GLY A 7 8.23 7.94 38.67
CA GLY A 7 7.66 8.71 37.58
C GLY A 7 6.22 8.30 37.26
N GLY A 8 5.30 9.03 37.85
CA GLY A 8 3.90 8.99 37.46
C GLY A 8 3.76 9.68 36.10
N GLN A 9 3.19 8.99 35.14
CA GLN A 9 2.75 9.59 33.87
C GLN A 9 1.90 10.83 34.19
N THR A 10 2.36 11.98 33.71
CA THR A 10 1.59 13.21 33.87
C THR A 10 0.44 13.20 32.83
N PRO A 11 -0.69 13.87 33.09
CA PRO A 11 -1.75 14.04 32.10
C PRO A 11 -1.30 14.68 30.80
N PHE A 12 -0.12 15.30 30.79
CA PHE A 12 0.50 15.90 29.60
C PHE A 12 1.21 14.89 28.70
N ASP A 13 1.64 13.73 29.24
CA ASP A 13 2.25 12.67 28.42
C ASP A 13 1.24 12.09 27.43
N ASP A 14 -0.03 12.00 27.80
CA ASP A 14 -1.12 11.59 26.90
C ASP A 14 -1.45 12.69 25.87
N ALA A 15 -1.32 13.96 26.24
CA ALA A 15 -1.53 15.07 25.32
C ALA A 15 -0.39 15.18 24.29
N ASP A 16 0.86 14.95 24.71
CA ASP A 16 2.00 14.86 23.81
C ASP A 16 1.86 13.66 22.87
N GLY A 17 1.38 12.52 23.34
CA GLY A 17 1.07 11.36 22.52
C GLY A 17 0.01 11.67 21.46
N LEU A 18 -1.04 12.38 21.82
CA LEU A 18 -2.09 12.80 20.89
C LEU A 18 -1.58 13.83 19.86
N MET A 19 -0.81 14.83 20.30
CA MET A 19 -0.20 15.83 19.41
C MET A 19 0.80 15.20 18.45
N VAL A 20 1.57 14.22 18.92
CA VAL A 20 2.49 13.43 18.10
C VAL A 20 1.72 12.59 17.05
N GLN A 21 0.56 12.04 17.39
CA GLN A 21 -0.30 11.33 16.45
C GLN A 21 -0.95 12.26 15.41
N LEU A 22 -1.23 13.49 15.76
CA LEU A 22 -1.79 14.50 14.87
C LEU A 22 -0.71 15.19 14.01
N ALA A 23 0.56 15.05 14.36
CA ALA A 23 1.65 15.64 13.60
C ALA A 23 1.84 14.92 12.26
N VAL A 24 1.71 15.65 11.16
CA VAL A 24 1.82 15.15 9.77
C VAL A 24 3.16 14.43 9.51
N HIS A 25 4.17 14.68 10.31
CA HIS A 25 5.51 14.11 10.15
C HIS A 25 5.78 12.88 11.02
N ASN A 26 4.86 12.50 11.90
CA ASN A 26 5.03 11.33 12.72
C ASN A 26 4.37 10.11 12.06
N VAL A 27 5.19 9.36 11.32
CA VAL A 27 4.75 8.15 10.60
C VAL A 27 4.81 6.88 11.46
N LYS A 28 5.27 6.96 12.69
CA LYS A 28 5.41 5.79 13.58
C LYS A 28 4.10 5.02 13.76
N TRP A 29 3.02 5.76 14.03
CA TRP A 29 1.69 5.18 14.20
C TRP A 29 1.20 4.43 12.94
N LEU A 30 1.62 4.87 11.75
CA LEU A 30 1.27 4.23 10.49
C LEU A 30 2.10 2.95 10.29
N TYR A 31 3.41 3.03 10.45
CA TYR A 31 4.32 1.91 10.17
C TYR A 31 4.19 0.75 11.17
N ASP A 32 3.68 1.00 12.36
CA ASP A 32 3.40 -0.06 13.34
C ASP A 32 2.14 -0.89 13.00
N GLN A 33 1.30 -0.39 12.12
CA GLN A 33 0.10 -1.09 11.67
C GLN A 33 0.38 -2.01 10.47
N PRO A 34 -0.40 -3.08 10.27
CA PRO A 34 -0.28 -3.95 9.09
C PRO A 34 -0.29 -3.16 7.77
N PHE A 35 -1.17 -2.17 7.66
CA PHE A 35 -1.27 -1.27 6.52
C PHE A 35 0.05 -0.55 6.20
N GLY A 36 0.71 0.03 7.19
CA GLY A 36 1.99 0.70 7.03
C GLY A 36 3.14 -0.27 6.76
N LYS A 37 3.13 -1.44 7.42
CA LYS A 37 4.14 -2.48 7.20
C LYS A 37 4.13 -2.98 5.76
N ILE A 38 2.95 -3.28 5.22
CA ILE A 38 2.81 -3.69 3.81
C ILE A 38 3.26 -2.57 2.88
N ALA A 39 2.85 -1.33 3.13
CA ALA A 39 3.28 -0.19 2.33
C ALA A 39 4.81 -0.03 2.31
N GLN A 40 5.45 -0.15 3.47
CA GLN A 40 6.90 -0.11 3.58
C GLN A 40 7.57 -1.26 2.82
N GLN A 41 7.04 -2.49 2.95
CA GLN A 41 7.55 -3.64 2.21
C GLN A 41 7.42 -3.43 0.70
N LEU A 42 6.27 -2.98 0.21
CA LEU A 42 6.05 -2.70 -1.21
C LEU A 42 7.06 -1.66 -1.72
N HIS A 43 7.20 -0.55 -1.00
CA HIS A 43 8.14 0.52 -1.36
C HIS A 43 9.59 0.02 -1.38
N THR A 44 10.03 -0.67 -0.35
CA THR A 44 11.40 -1.19 -0.24
C THR A 44 11.74 -2.20 -1.35
N HIS A 45 10.74 -2.95 -1.83
CA HIS A 45 10.92 -3.92 -2.90
C HIS A 45 10.59 -3.38 -4.30
N GLY A 46 10.41 -2.07 -4.44
CA GLY A 46 10.24 -1.40 -5.73
C GLY A 46 8.86 -1.55 -6.36
N TYR A 47 7.85 -1.97 -5.60
CA TYR A 47 6.47 -1.96 -6.08
C TYR A 47 5.89 -0.54 -6.02
N GLN A 48 5.30 -0.11 -7.12
CA GLN A 48 4.58 1.16 -7.19
C GLN A 48 3.14 0.95 -6.73
N PHE A 49 2.66 1.76 -5.81
CA PHE A 49 1.31 1.63 -5.27
C PHE A 49 0.73 2.98 -4.86
N ASP A 50 -0.59 3.02 -4.74
CA ASP A 50 -1.35 4.12 -4.16
C ASP A 50 -2.28 3.59 -3.07
N TYR A 51 -2.62 4.45 -2.13
CA TYR A 51 -3.66 4.16 -1.15
C TYR A 51 -5.05 4.43 -1.72
N ILE A 52 -6.00 3.59 -1.34
CA ILE A 52 -7.40 3.76 -1.75
C ILE A 52 -8.31 3.83 -0.53
N SER A 53 -9.18 4.82 -0.48
CA SER A 53 -10.23 4.92 0.54
C SER A 53 -11.44 4.04 0.20
N ASP A 54 -12.26 3.73 1.22
CA ASP A 54 -13.52 3.02 1.01
C ASP A 54 -14.42 3.71 -0.04
N ALA A 55 -14.48 5.04 -0.03
CA ALA A 55 -15.29 5.80 -0.97
C ALA A 55 -14.78 5.65 -2.42
N GLN A 56 -13.48 5.70 -2.64
CA GLN A 56 -12.87 5.48 -3.96
C GLN A 56 -13.01 4.02 -4.40
N LEU A 57 -12.88 3.08 -3.47
CA LEU A 57 -13.05 1.66 -3.75
C LEU A 57 -14.47 1.35 -4.24
N GLN A 58 -15.52 1.99 -3.68
CA GLN A 58 -16.90 1.86 -4.14
C GLN A 58 -17.10 2.30 -5.60
N GLN A 59 -16.27 3.22 -6.09
CA GLN A 59 -16.31 3.73 -7.46
C GLN A 59 -15.40 2.94 -8.42
N THR A 60 -14.55 2.06 -7.89
CA THR A 60 -13.63 1.24 -8.68
C THR A 60 -14.39 0.15 -9.42
N ARG A 61 -14.00 -0.11 -10.66
CA ARG A 61 -14.51 -1.19 -11.51
C ARG A 61 -13.36 -1.99 -12.12
N VAL A 62 -13.68 -3.16 -12.65
CA VAL A 62 -12.73 -3.94 -13.44
C VAL A 62 -12.91 -3.61 -14.91
N ASP A 63 -11.81 -3.31 -15.57
CA ASP A 63 -11.75 -3.09 -17.01
C ASP A 63 -10.49 -3.78 -17.56
N ARG A 64 -10.69 -4.74 -18.47
CA ARG A 64 -9.63 -5.56 -19.09
C ARG A 64 -8.73 -6.29 -18.08
N GLY A 65 -9.31 -6.74 -16.96
CA GLY A 65 -8.58 -7.43 -15.89
C GLY A 65 -7.82 -6.53 -14.92
N GLU A 66 -7.88 -5.21 -15.10
CA GLU A 66 -7.29 -4.21 -14.22
C GLU A 66 -8.36 -3.49 -13.38
N LEU A 67 -7.95 -2.99 -12.25
CA LEU A 67 -8.77 -2.12 -11.40
C LEU A 67 -8.71 -0.69 -11.96
N ALA A 68 -9.82 -0.20 -12.48
CA ALA A 68 -9.95 1.15 -13.01
C ALA A 68 -10.58 2.06 -11.94
N THR A 69 -9.81 3.06 -11.52
CA THR A 69 -10.25 4.16 -10.66
C THR A 69 -10.48 5.43 -11.50
N THR A 70 -10.87 6.52 -10.86
CA THR A 70 -11.09 7.80 -11.54
C THR A 70 -9.82 8.36 -12.19
N GLY A 71 -8.64 8.08 -11.63
CA GLY A 71 -7.38 8.68 -12.07
C GLY A 71 -6.33 7.72 -12.61
N SER A 72 -6.47 6.40 -12.34
CA SER A 72 -5.40 5.44 -12.64
C SER A 72 -5.93 4.02 -12.82
N ARG A 73 -5.06 3.13 -13.29
CA ARG A 73 -5.30 1.70 -13.40
C ARG A 73 -4.30 0.93 -12.56
N TYR A 74 -4.75 -0.16 -11.92
CA TYR A 74 -3.94 -0.96 -11.04
C TYR A 74 -4.11 -2.44 -11.36
N GLN A 75 -3.02 -3.18 -11.26
CA GLN A 75 -3.02 -4.61 -11.56
C GLN A 75 -3.60 -5.45 -10.43
N VAL A 76 -3.42 -5.03 -9.19
CA VAL A 76 -3.76 -5.81 -8.00
C VAL A 76 -4.29 -4.89 -6.91
N LEU A 77 -5.29 -5.36 -6.16
CA LEU A 77 -5.71 -4.79 -4.88
C LEU A 77 -5.07 -5.59 -3.75
N VAL A 78 -4.22 -4.96 -2.96
CA VAL A 78 -3.66 -5.54 -1.74
C VAL A 78 -4.49 -5.07 -0.54
N VAL A 79 -4.95 -6.00 0.25
CA VAL A 79 -5.74 -5.77 1.47
C VAL A 79 -4.91 -6.21 2.67
N PRO A 80 -4.27 -5.27 3.38
CA PRO A 80 -3.50 -5.58 4.58
C PRO A 80 -4.38 -6.20 5.67
N ALA A 81 -3.76 -6.91 6.61
CA ALA A 81 -4.48 -7.52 7.73
C ALA A 81 -5.26 -6.48 8.52
N ALA A 82 -6.56 -6.64 8.58
CA ALA A 82 -7.46 -5.79 9.33
C ALA A 82 -8.43 -6.66 10.12
N ARG A 83 -8.52 -6.41 11.43
CA ARG A 83 -9.44 -7.19 12.26
C ARG A 83 -10.91 -6.93 11.90
N ARG A 84 -11.22 -5.68 11.55
CA ARG A 84 -12.59 -5.27 11.22
C ARG A 84 -12.64 -4.58 9.87
N MET A 85 -13.69 -4.88 9.12
CA MET A 85 -13.93 -4.28 7.81
C MET A 85 -15.44 -3.99 7.64
N PRO A 86 -15.84 -2.81 7.10
CA PRO A 86 -17.23 -2.54 6.77
C PRO A 86 -17.79 -3.57 5.76
N VAL A 87 -19.05 -3.96 5.93
CA VAL A 87 -19.72 -4.91 5.01
C VAL A 87 -19.70 -4.40 3.58
N ALA A 88 -19.95 -3.10 3.39
CA ALA A 88 -19.95 -2.49 2.06
C ALA A 88 -18.58 -2.62 1.36
N THR A 89 -17.50 -2.38 2.09
CA THR A 89 -16.13 -2.52 1.60
C THR A 89 -15.83 -3.95 1.19
N LEU A 90 -16.15 -4.92 2.06
CA LEU A 90 -15.95 -6.34 1.77
C LEU A 90 -16.75 -6.80 0.55
N ARG A 91 -18.01 -6.39 0.45
CA ARG A 91 -18.88 -6.70 -0.72
C ARG A 91 -18.30 -6.13 -2.01
N GLN A 92 -17.79 -4.90 -1.98
CA GLN A 92 -17.17 -4.31 -3.16
C GLN A 92 -15.90 -5.05 -3.56
N ILE A 93 -15.04 -5.42 -2.61
CA ILE A 93 -13.84 -6.23 -2.88
C ILE A 93 -14.24 -7.58 -3.49
N ALA A 94 -15.23 -8.26 -2.92
CA ALA A 94 -15.73 -9.52 -3.43
C ALA A 94 -16.31 -9.38 -4.86
N LYS A 95 -17.04 -8.30 -5.14
CA LYS A 95 -17.55 -7.96 -6.48
C LYS A 95 -16.41 -7.75 -7.48
N LEU A 96 -15.39 -7.00 -7.12
CA LEU A 96 -14.22 -6.77 -7.96
C LEU A 96 -13.50 -8.09 -8.25
N ALA A 97 -13.29 -8.93 -7.24
CA ALA A 97 -12.69 -10.26 -7.39
C ALA A 97 -13.53 -11.16 -8.32
N ALA A 98 -14.85 -11.18 -8.16
CA ALA A 98 -15.76 -11.93 -9.03
C ALA A 98 -15.75 -11.43 -10.49
N SER A 99 -15.48 -10.12 -10.69
CA SER A 99 -15.33 -9.50 -12.01
C SER A 99 -13.95 -9.71 -12.63
N GLY A 100 -13.06 -10.48 -11.99
CA GLY A 100 -11.74 -10.83 -12.51
C GLY A 100 -10.59 -9.94 -12.01
N ALA A 101 -10.81 -9.05 -11.04
CA ALA A 101 -9.71 -8.34 -10.40
C ALA A 101 -8.83 -9.30 -9.60
N ARG A 102 -7.52 -9.05 -9.65
CA ARG A 102 -6.58 -9.69 -8.75
C ARG A 102 -6.66 -9.03 -7.39
N VAL A 103 -6.98 -9.81 -6.35
CA VAL A 103 -7.09 -9.35 -4.97
C VAL A 103 -6.23 -10.24 -4.09
N ILE A 104 -5.41 -9.64 -3.26
CA ILE A 104 -4.57 -10.33 -2.27
C ILE A 104 -4.96 -9.81 -0.89
N PHE A 105 -5.46 -10.70 -0.04
CA PHE A 105 -5.62 -10.44 1.38
C PHE A 105 -4.42 -11.02 2.13
N GLU A 106 -3.71 -10.20 2.89
CA GLU A 106 -2.70 -10.68 3.83
C GLU A 106 -3.35 -11.60 4.88
N LYS A 107 -4.52 -11.20 5.40
CA LYS A 107 -5.38 -11.96 6.28
C LYS A 107 -6.82 -11.52 6.09
N LEU A 108 -7.77 -12.45 6.14
CA LEU A 108 -9.19 -12.10 6.10
C LEU A 108 -9.60 -11.34 7.37
N PRO A 109 -10.47 -10.33 7.23
CA PRO A 109 -11.06 -9.66 8.38
C PRO A 109 -11.98 -10.60 9.15
N GLU A 110 -12.08 -10.36 10.47
CA GLU A 110 -12.79 -11.27 11.40
C GLU A 110 -14.21 -10.79 11.69
N ASP A 111 -14.46 -9.48 11.68
CA ASP A 111 -15.73 -8.89 12.14
C ASP A 111 -15.99 -7.52 11.45
N VAL A 112 -17.16 -6.98 11.73
CA VAL A 112 -17.58 -5.64 11.29
C VAL A 112 -17.29 -4.58 12.37
N PRO A 113 -17.03 -3.32 12.00
CA PRO A 113 -16.90 -2.22 12.97
C PRO A 113 -18.26 -1.76 13.48
N GLY A 114 -18.30 -1.19 14.70
CA GLY A 114 -19.50 -0.58 15.31
C GLY A 114 -20.54 -1.58 15.84
N TYR A 115 -21.50 -1.08 16.61
CA TYR A 115 -22.46 -1.90 17.36
C TYR A 115 -23.87 -1.92 16.78
N GLY A 116 -24.29 -0.92 15.98
CA GLY A 116 -25.66 -0.84 15.44
C GLY A 116 -25.97 -2.02 14.51
N HIS A 117 -27.10 -2.69 14.71
CA HIS A 117 -27.57 -3.83 13.91
C HIS A 117 -26.53 -4.94 13.75
N LEU A 118 -25.75 -5.21 14.79
CA LEU A 118 -24.54 -6.05 14.74
C LEU A 118 -24.82 -7.46 14.18
N ALA A 119 -25.90 -8.11 14.64
CA ALA A 119 -26.25 -9.47 14.23
C ALA A 119 -26.51 -9.55 12.71
N ALA A 120 -27.31 -8.63 12.16
CA ALA A 120 -27.62 -8.56 10.73
C ALA A 120 -26.35 -8.31 9.90
N ARG A 121 -25.54 -7.31 10.31
CA ARG A 121 -24.29 -6.99 9.60
C ARG A 121 -23.27 -8.12 9.64
N ARG A 122 -23.18 -8.87 10.75
CA ARG A 122 -22.35 -10.09 10.83
C ARG A 122 -22.80 -11.19 9.90
N ALA A 123 -24.14 -11.38 9.76
CA ALA A 123 -24.67 -12.33 8.80
C ALA A 123 -24.31 -11.96 7.36
N GLU A 124 -24.49 -10.69 7.00
CA GLU A 124 -24.11 -10.17 5.69
C GLU A 124 -22.61 -10.26 5.42
N PHE A 125 -21.79 -9.97 6.45
CA PHE A 125 -20.34 -10.05 6.39
C PHE A 125 -19.88 -11.50 6.12
N LYS A 126 -20.43 -12.48 6.84
CA LYS A 126 -20.15 -13.90 6.62
C LYS A 126 -20.54 -14.34 5.22
N ALA A 127 -21.70 -13.90 4.72
CA ALA A 127 -22.13 -14.20 3.37
C ALA A 127 -21.15 -13.61 2.32
N ALA A 128 -20.67 -12.38 2.52
CA ALA A 128 -19.68 -11.78 1.63
C ALA A 128 -18.33 -12.50 1.68
N LEU A 129 -17.85 -12.89 2.87
CA LEU A 129 -16.62 -13.68 3.01
C LEU A 129 -16.70 -15.02 2.28
N ALA A 130 -17.84 -15.69 2.32
CA ALA A 130 -18.04 -16.98 1.68
C ALA A 130 -17.96 -16.92 0.14
N THR A 131 -18.06 -15.74 -0.46
CA THR A 131 -17.90 -15.55 -1.91
C THR A 131 -16.44 -15.38 -2.35
N LEU A 132 -15.53 -15.13 -1.42
CA LEU A 132 -14.10 -15.00 -1.73
C LEU A 132 -13.46 -16.37 -1.95
N LYS A 133 -12.58 -16.45 -2.96
CA LYS A 133 -11.82 -17.69 -3.22
C LYS A 133 -10.68 -17.81 -2.18
N PRO A 134 -10.39 -19.01 -1.67
CA PRO A 134 -9.29 -19.23 -0.73
C PRO A 134 -7.93 -18.75 -1.26
N ALA A 135 -7.70 -18.86 -2.56
CA ALA A 135 -6.46 -18.40 -3.21
C ALA A 135 -6.22 -16.88 -3.11
N ALA A 136 -7.24 -16.10 -2.74
CA ALA A 136 -7.06 -14.65 -2.51
C ALA A 136 -6.36 -14.35 -1.19
N VAL A 137 -6.20 -15.32 -0.28
CA VAL A 137 -5.54 -15.13 1.02
C VAL A 137 -4.10 -15.59 0.92
N GLN A 138 -3.17 -14.65 1.07
CA GLN A 138 -1.73 -14.89 0.94
C GLN A 138 -1.00 -14.10 2.04
N ALA A 139 -0.52 -14.81 3.06
CA ALA A 139 0.18 -14.18 4.18
C ALA A 139 1.48 -13.48 3.76
N ASP A 140 2.16 -14.04 2.75
CA ASP A 140 3.31 -13.41 2.10
C ASP A 140 2.84 -12.66 0.84
N VAL A 141 2.55 -11.38 1.02
CA VAL A 141 2.07 -10.49 -0.05
C VAL A 141 3.12 -10.32 -1.15
N LEU A 142 4.40 -10.23 -0.81
CA LEU A 142 5.47 -10.04 -1.79
C LEU A 142 5.64 -11.27 -2.67
N ALA A 143 5.63 -12.47 -2.08
CA ALA A 143 5.67 -13.71 -2.83
C ALA A 143 4.44 -13.85 -3.75
N ALA A 144 3.25 -13.48 -3.28
CA ALA A 144 2.03 -13.51 -4.07
C ALA A 144 2.07 -12.53 -5.26
N LEU A 145 2.61 -11.34 -5.08
CA LEU A 145 2.79 -10.37 -6.16
C LEU A 145 3.77 -10.89 -7.22
N ALA A 146 4.89 -11.46 -6.79
CA ALA A 146 5.88 -12.05 -7.67
C ALA A 146 5.31 -13.23 -8.47
N GLN A 147 4.59 -14.15 -7.81
CA GLN A 147 3.91 -15.28 -8.47
C GLN A 147 2.86 -14.84 -9.50
N GLN A 148 2.20 -13.71 -9.26
CA GLN A 148 1.23 -13.13 -10.19
C GLN A 148 1.89 -12.30 -11.31
N GLY A 149 3.22 -12.22 -11.34
CA GLY A 149 3.96 -11.47 -12.35
C GLY A 149 3.75 -9.95 -12.28
N VAL A 150 3.47 -9.42 -11.09
CA VAL A 150 3.34 -7.97 -10.90
C VAL A 150 4.71 -7.33 -11.04
N ALA A 151 4.85 -6.41 -11.99
CA ALA A 151 6.11 -5.74 -12.24
C ALA A 151 6.53 -4.84 -11.06
N ARG A 152 7.83 -4.86 -10.77
CA ARG A 152 8.46 -3.98 -9.78
C ARG A 152 9.68 -3.29 -10.39
N GLU A 153 10.15 -2.23 -9.79
CA GLU A 153 11.35 -1.54 -10.20
C GLU A 153 12.59 -2.21 -9.59
N ALA A 154 13.44 -2.79 -10.44
CA ALA A 154 14.66 -3.47 -10.01
C ALA A 154 15.70 -2.52 -9.37
N ALA A 155 15.58 -1.22 -9.59
CA ALA A 155 16.40 -0.20 -8.95
C ALA A 155 16.38 -0.28 -7.41
N ALA A 156 15.30 -0.81 -6.83
CA ALA A 156 15.19 -1.05 -5.39
C ALA A 156 16.24 -2.04 -4.88
N ASP A 157 16.66 -3.03 -5.69
CA ASP A 157 17.68 -4.01 -5.33
C ASP A 157 19.07 -3.37 -5.17
N HIS A 158 19.25 -2.18 -5.74
CA HIS A 158 20.45 -1.35 -5.63
C HIS A 158 20.31 -0.23 -4.60
N GLY A 159 19.30 -0.28 -3.73
CA GLY A 159 19.07 0.70 -2.67
C GLY A 159 18.52 2.04 -3.16
N LEU A 160 17.96 2.07 -4.37
CA LEU A 160 17.28 3.25 -4.92
C LEU A 160 15.79 3.20 -4.59
N SER A 161 15.29 4.26 -3.97
CA SER A 161 13.85 4.47 -3.84
C SER A 161 13.34 5.23 -5.05
N GLY A 162 12.25 4.79 -5.65
CA GLY A 162 11.76 5.39 -6.89
C GLY A 162 10.26 5.63 -6.91
N ILE A 163 9.85 6.67 -7.61
CA ILE A 163 8.46 6.93 -7.97
C ILE A 163 8.38 6.98 -9.49
N GLY A 164 7.45 6.23 -10.07
CA GLY A 164 7.17 6.23 -11.50
C GLY A 164 5.80 6.80 -11.80
N ARG A 165 5.71 7.67 -12.80
CA ARG A 165 4.45 8.25 -13.27
C ARG A 165 4.26 7.96 -14.75
N ALA A 166 3.15 7.33 -15.12
CA ALA A 166 2.76 7.17 -16.50
C ALA A 166 2.22 8.47 -17.07
N THR A 167 2.67 8.82 -18.28
CA THR A 167 2.22 9.97 -19.06
C THR A 167 1.84 9.52 -20.47
N PRO A 168 1.10 10.31 -21.24
CA PRO A 168 0.80 9.97 -22.64
C PRO A 168 2.06 9.80 -23.52
N ALA A 169 3.18 10.46 -23.14
CA ALA A 169 4.45 10.41 -23.88
C ALA A 169 5.38 9.27 -23.45
N GLY A 170 5.08 8.62 -22.31
CA GLY A 170 5.94 7.57 -21.75
C GLY A 170 5.81 7.43 -20.24
N ARG A 171 6.92 7.29 -19.56
CA ARG A 171 6.96 7.18 -18.11
C ARG A 171 8.09 8.03 -17.54
N ASP A 172 7.74 8.86 -16.57
CA ASP A 172 8.71 9.63 -15.83
C ASP A 172 9.07 8.86 -14.54
N TYR A 173 10.36 8.81 -14.23
CA TYR A 173 10.88 8.22 -13.00
C TYR A 173 11.65 9.25 -12.21
N PHE A 174 11.45 9.23 -10.91
CA PHE A 174 12.31 9.92 -9.97
C PHE A 174 12.92 8.89 -9.03
N PHE A 175 14.24 8.82 -8.99
CA PHE A 175 14.98 7.95 -8.09
C PHE A 175 15.76 8.77 -7.09
N ALA A 176 15.72 8.34 -5.83
CA ALA A 176 16.49 8.92 -4.75
C ALA A 176 17.26 7.81 -4.04
N LYS A 177 18.46 8.14 -3.61
CA LYS A 177 19.29 7.27 -2.80
C LYS A 177 19.34 7.80 -1.36
N HIS A 178 19.09 6.91 -0.43
CA HIS A 178 19.09 7.23 1.01
C HIS A 178 20.23 6.53 1.78
N THR A 179 21.14 5.86 1.07
CA THR A 179 22.28 5.16 1.66
C THR A 179 23.60 5.85 1.31
N ALA A 180 24.62 5.67 2.15
CA ALA A 180 25.95 6.25 1.92
C ALA A 180 26.78 5.51 0.84
N GLN A 181 26.38 4.29 0.46
CA GLN A 181 27.10 3.49 -0.54
C GLN A 181 26.79 3.99 -1.95
N ASP A 182 27.82 4.12 -2.78
CA ASP A 182 27.62 4.48 -4.18
C ASP A 182 26.87 3.39 -4.95
N CYS A 183 26.00 3.83 -5.86
CA CYS A 183 25.28 2.95 -6.75
C CYS A 183 25.85 3.17 -8.16
N ASP A 184 26.59 2.17 -8.67
CA ASP A 184 27.11 2.15 -10.03
C ASP A 184 26.63 0.87 -10.72
N GLY A 185 26.21 0.99 -11.97
CA GLY A 185 25.74 -0.14 -12.74
C GLY A 185 24.43 0.12 -13.51
N TRP A 186 23.92 -0.96 -14.08
CA TRP A 186 22.68 -0.96 -14.87
C TRP A 186 21.51 -1.49 -14.04
N SER A 187 20.39 -0.79 -14.12
CA SER A 187 19.15 -1.26 -13.53
C SER A 187 18.04 -1.31 -14.58
N ALA A 188 17.31 -2.42 -14.63
CA ALA A 188 16.16 -2.54 -15.50
C ALA A 188 15.01 -1.68 -14.96
N LEU A 189 14.39 -0.91 -15.84
CA LEU A 189 13.16 -0.18 -15.53
C LEU A 189 11.94 -1.07 -15.77
N GLY A 190 10.91 -0.93 -14.95
CA GLY A 190 9.67 -1.71 -15.05
C GLY A 190 8.80 -1.36 -16.27
N SER A 191 9.29 -0.51 -17.19
CA SER A 191 8.63 -0.17 -18.44
C SER A 191 9.57 -0.32 -19.64
N ALA A 192 9.04 -0.86 -20.75
CA ALA A 192 9.78 -0.87 -22.02
C ALA A 192 9.80 0.53 -22.61
N ALA A 193 10.98 1.00 -23.00
CA ALA A 193 11.17 2.27 -23.68
C ALA A 193 12.21 2.10 -24.83
N ARG A 194 12.11 2.93 -25.86
CA ARG A 194 13.12 2.98 -26.94
C ARG A 194 14.23 3.96 -26.63
N THR A 195 13.93 4.99 -25.87
CA THR A 195 14.83 6.06 -25.47
C THR A 195 14.59 6.45 -24.04
N ALA A 196 15.62 6.91 -23.35
CA ALA A 196 15.53 7.49 -22.03
C ALA A 196 16.27 8.85 -22.02
N VAL A 197 15.73 9.80 -21.30
CA VAL A 197 16.40 11.08 -21.04
C VAL A 197 16.68 11.14 -19.54
N ILE A 198 17.93 11.35 -19.20
CA ILE A 198 18.36 11.47 -17.80
C ILE A 198 18.47 12.95 -17.46
N LEU A 199 17.75 13.36 -16.41
CA LEU A 199 17.79 14.71 -15.87
C LEU A 199 18.50 14.69 -14.52
N GLY A 200 19.61 15.39 -14.42
CA GLY A 200 20.34 15.61 -13.17
C GLY A 200 19.88 16.91 -12.51
N PRO A 201 18.91 16.92 -11.59
CA PRO A 201 18.30 18.15 -11.09
C PRO A 201 19.29 19.02 -10.30
N LEU A 202 20.34 18.43 -9.72
CA LEU A 202 21.36 19.14 -8.97
C LEU A 202 22.47 19.73 -9.85
N ALA A 203 22.73 19.13 -11.02
CA ALA A 203 23.81 19.52 -11.90
C ALA A 203 23.35 20.23 -13.18
N GLY A 204 22.04 20.29 -13.42
CA GLY A 204 21.49 20.79 -14.69
C GLY A 204 21.92 19.95 -15.92
N ALA A 205 22.47 18.75 -15.68
CA ALA A 205 22.98 17.89 -16.72
C ALA A 205 21.82 17.16 -17.43
N LEU A 206 21.87 17.17 -18.76
CA LEU A 206 21.02 16.36 -19.63
C LEU A 206 21.88 15.27 -20.25
N GLY A 207 21.50 14.02 -20.07
CA GLY A 207 22.08 12.84 -20.72
C GLY A 207 21.02 12.10 -21.53
N ALA A 208 21.38 11.51 -22.64
CA ALA A 208 20.52 10.69 -23.48
C ALA A 208 21.08 9.28 -23.66
#